data_09e24c814ae53273883308c54dbc99ee
#
_entry.id   09e24c814ae53273883308c54dbc99ee
#
_cell.length_a   1.000
_cell.length_b   1.000
_cell.length_c   1.000
_cell.angle_alpha   90.00
_cell.angle_beta   90.00
_cell.angle_gamma   90.00
#
_symmetry.space_group_name_H-M   'P 1'
#
loop_
_entity.id
_entity.type
_entity.pdbx_description
1 polymer ?
#
loop_
_entity_poly.entity_id
_entity_poly.type
_entity_poly.pdbx_seq_one_letter_code
_entity_poly.pdbx_strand_id
1 'polypeptide(L)'
;MQVIVYGPAIIASVAGFMSIMITNLFGIDAKWRIPVALITIIAISLMNFLKNNVAAAFSVIITIGKMIPIAAIIIFGLFWGHQDALGQTVSEVNRSTSGFGVAVLATLFGYDGWILITNLGGEMKNPQKLLPKAIILGISSVLVIYTLITIGIFRFVPANMIHSLGENTTSYLTTKAFGEIGSKLLSIGIIISMMGTLNGPSLELFTQWLVVVIYQFYACFHT
;
A
#
# COMPACT_ATOMS: atom_id res chain seq x y z
N MET A 1 9.46 9.03 17.86
CA MET A 1 8.60 9.54 16.79
C MET A 1 8.02 8.43 15.91
N GLN A 2 8.83 7.45 15.48
CA GLN A 2 8.37 6.37 14.60
C GLN A 2 7.25 5.52 15.24
N VAL A 3 7.39 5.11 16.48
CA VAL A 3 6.45 4.23 17.20
C VAL A 3 5.16 4.95 17.60
N ILE A 4 5.24 6.24 17.95
CA ILE A 4 4.11 6.97 18.57
C ILE A 4 3.25 7.67 17.51
N VAL A 5 3.85 8.16 16.43
CA VAL A 5 3.13 8.98 15.43
C VAL A 5 3.08 8.30 14.08
N TYR A 6 4.24 7.94 13.53
CA TYR A 6 4.36 7.45 12.16
C TYR A 6 3.69 6.08 11.96
N GLY A 7 4.01 5.09 12.79
CA GLY A 7 3.46 3.75 12.68
C GLY A 7 1.93 3.71 12.79
N PRO A 8 1.33 4.29 13.86
CA PRO A 8 -0.13 4.36 13.97
C PRO A 8 -0.79 5.10 12.82
N ALA A 9 -0.17 6.19 12.30
CA ALA A 9 -0.70 6.95 11.18
C ALA A 9 -0.75 6.11 9.89
N ILE A 10 0.30 5.33 9.58
CA ILE A 10 0.31 4.43 8.41
C ILE A 10 -0.76 3.35 8.56
N ILE A 11 -0.84 2.69 9.71
CA ILE A 11 -1.84 1.64 9.96
C ILE A 11 -3.25 2.22 9.78
N ALA A 12 -3.52 3.38 10.37
CA ALA A 12 -4.83 4.04 10.25
C ALA A 12 -5.15 4.42 8.79
N SER A 13 -4.18 4.94 8.05
CA SER A 13 -4.35 5.31 6.64
C SER A 13 -4.65 4.09 5.76
N VAL A 14 -3.87 3.02 5.87
CA VAL A 14 -4.07 1.81 5.07
C VAL A 14 -5.37 1.09 5.45
N ALA A 15 -5.71 1.01 6.74
CA ALA A 15 -6.97 0.43 7.21
C ALA A 15 -8.18 1.27 6.76
N GLY A 16 -8.06 2.60 6.74
CA GLY A 16 -9.06 3.51 6.21
C GLY A 16 -9.31 3.26 4.73
N PHE A 17 -8.25 3.20 3.92
CA PHE A 17 -8.34 2.90 2.49
C PHE A 17 -8.96 1.51 2.24
N MET A 18 -8.54 0.50 2.98
CA MET A 18 -9.07 -0.85 2.91
C MET A 18 -10.57 -0.88 3.25
N SER A 19 -11.00 -0.12 4.25
CA SER A 19 -12.42 -0.02 4.61
C SER A 19 -13.27 0.60 3.50
N ILE A 20 -12.74 1.58 2.77
CA ILE A 20 -13.40 2.16 1.58
C ILE A 20 -13.56 1.09 0.50
N MET A 21 -12.52 0.31 0.22
CA MET A 21 -12.58 -0.76 -0.78
C MET A 21 -13.59 -1.86 -0.39
N ILE A 22 -13.59 -2.27 0.87
CA ILE A 22 -14.55 -3.27 1.38
C ILE A 22 -15.99 -2.74 1.28
N THR A 23 -16.25 -1.53 1.77
CA THR A 23 -17.61 -0.95 1.73
C THR A 23 -18.10 -0.77 0.31
N ASN A 24 -17.24 -0.33 -0.62
CA ASN A 24 -17.60 -0.19 -2.02
C ASN A 24 -17.87 -1.57 -2.68
N LEU A 25 -17.07 -2.59 -2.38
CA LEU A 25 -17.22 -3.94 -2.94
C LEU A 25 -18.54 -4.60 -2.54
N PHE A 26 -18.94 -4.41 -1.28
CA PHE A 26 -20.16 -5.01 -0.72
C PHE A 26 -21.38 -4.09 -0.78
N GLY A 27 -21.24 -2.86 -1.29
CA GLY A 27 -22.35 -1.88 -1.34
C GLY A 27 -22.82 -1.42 0.04
N ILE A 28 -21.93 -1.39 1.04
CA ILE A 28 -22.23 -1.00 2.41
C ILE A 28 -22.16 0.52 2.56
N ASP A 29 -23.09 1.11 3.33
CA ASP A 29 -23.10 2.55 3.59
C ASP A 29 -21.76 3.08 4.13
N ALA A 30 -21.39 4.29 3.73
CA ALA A 30 -20.14 4.96 4.15
C ALA A 30 -19.99 5.10 5.68
N LYS A 31 -21.10 5.10 6.43
CA LYS A 31 -21.11 5.13 7.90
C LYS A 31 -20.39 3.94 8.55
N TRP A 32 -20.28 2.82 7.83
CA TRP A 32 -19.63 1.61 8.32
C TRP A 32 -18.12 1.57 8.07
N ARG A 33 -17.54 2.57 7.39
CA ARG A 33 -16.11 2.61 7.09
C ARG A 33 -15.23 2.59 8.33
N ILE A 34 -15.58 3.39 9.35
CA ILE A 34 -14.82 3.44 10.62
C ILE A 34 -14.90 2.10 11.37
N PRO A 35 -16.09 1.51 11.62
CA PRO A 35 -16.18 0.19 12.22
C PRO A 35 -15.40 -0.89 11.46
N VAL A 36 -15.47 -0.93 10.14
CA VAL A 36 -14.73 -1.89 9.31
C VAL A 36 -13.22 -1.71 9.45
N ALA A 37 -12.73 -0.46 9.43
CA ALA A 37 -11.31 -0.18 9.64
C ALA A 37 -10.82 -0.67 11.01
N LEU A 38 -11.58 -0.40 12.07
CA LEU A 38 -11.24 -0.84 13.43
C LEU A 38 -11.23 -2.36 13.55
N ILE A 39 -12.25 -3.04 13.02
CA ILE A 39 -12.31 -4.52 13.01
C ILE A 39 -11.10 -5.10 12.27
N THR A 40 -10.72 -4.49 11.15
CA THR A 40 -9.55 -4.94 10.38
C THR A 40 -8.25 -4.80 11.16
N ILE A 41 -8.03 -3.66 11.82
CA ILE A 41 -6.84 -3.44 12.65
C ILE A 41 -6.81 -4.46 13.79
N ILE A 42 -7.93 -4.67 14.49
CA ILE A 42 -8.01 -5.65 15.59
C ILE A 42 -7.73 -7.07 15.08
N ALA A 43 -8.33 -7.46 13.96
CA ALA A 43 -8.14 -8.79 13.39
C ALA A 43 -6.68 -9.06 13.01
N ILE A 44 -6.00 -8.10 12.37
CA ILE A 44 -4.59 -8.24 11.99
C ILE A 44 -3.69 -8.22 13.24
N SER A 45 -3.99 -7.39 14.23
CA SER A 45 -3.26 -7.38 15.49
C SER A 45 -3.37 -8.73 16.21
N LEU A 46 -4.56 -9.32 16.26
CA LEU A 46 -4.77 -10.65 16.84
C LEU A 46 -4.02 -11.74 16.07
N MET A 47 -3.98 -11.68 14.74
CA MET A 47 -3.17 -12.60 13.92
C MET A 47 -1.68 -12.52 14.25
N ASN A 48 -1.16 -11.35 14.59
CA ASN A 48 0.24 -11.16 14.96
C ASN A 48 0.60 -11.73 16.35
N PHE A 49 -0.39 -11.98 17.22
CA PHE A 49 -0.18 -12.76 18.44
C PHE A 49 -0.02 -14.27 18.19
N LEU A 50 -0.46 -14.75 17.01
CA LEU A 50 -0.22 -16.13 16.60
C LEU A 50 1.19 -16.25 16.03
N LYS A 51 1.82 -17.42 16.14
CA LYS A 51 3.23 -17.71 15.81
C LYS A 51 3.82 -16.93 14.62
N ASN A 52 4.98 -16.31 14.81
CA ASN A 52 5.74 -15.54 13.80
C ASN A 52 5.93 -16.26 12.44
N ASN A 53 6.07 -17.59 12.44
CA ASN A 53 6.27 -18.36 11.20
C ASN A 53 5.03 -18.35 10.28
N VAL A 54 3.83 -18.27 10.84
CA VAL A 54 2.57 -18.20 10.07
C VAL A 54 2.43 -16.81 9.44
N ALA A 55 2.73 -15.77 10.21
CA ALA A 55 2.69 -14.38 9.72
C ALA A 55 3.69 -14.14 8.59
N ALA A 56 4.90 -14.70 8.68
CA ALA A 56 5.92 -14.59 7.64
C ALA A 56 5.51 -15.32 6.35
N ALA A 57 5.03 -16.56 6.44
CA ALA A 57 4.55 -17.32 5.28
C ALA A 57 3.35 -16.63 4.61
N PHE A 58 2.41 -16.11 5.38
CA PHE A 58 1.27 -15.34 4.91
C PHE A 58 1.70 -14.08 4.15
N SER A 59 2.67 -13.34 4.69
CA SER A 59 3.23 -12.14 4.05
C SER A 59 3.87 -12.44 2.69
N VAL A 60 4.62 -13.55 2.57
CA VAL A 60 5.23 -13.98 1.30
C VAL A 60 4.17 -14.36 0.27
N ILE A 61 3.17 -15.16 0.66
CA ILE A 61 2.08 -15.59 -0.24
C ILE A 61 1.30 -14.38 -0.76
N ILE A 62 0.97 -13.44 0.11
CA ILE A 62 0.27 -12.21 -0.28
C ILE A 62 1.15 -11.36 -1.19
N THR A 63 2.46 -11.27 -0.92
CA THR A 63 3.38 -10.48 -1.74
C THR A 63 3.47 -11.05 -3.16
N ILE A 64 3.48 -12.36 -3.33
CA ILE A 64 3.43 -13.00 -4.65
C ILE A 64 2.05 -12.78 -5.28
N GLY A 65 0.98 -12.98 -4.51
CA GLY A 65 -0.41 -12.83 -4.97
C GLY A 65 -0.74 -11.43 -5.48
N LYS A 66 -0.21 -10.38 -4.84
CA LYS A 66 -0.44 -8.98 -5.28
C LYS A 66 0.23 -8.64 -6.62
N MET A 67 1.22 -9.40 -7.05
CA MET A 67 1.87 -9.19 -8.35
C MET A 67 0.94 -9.54 -9.52
N ILE A 68 -0.04 -10.45 -9.32
CA ILE A 68 -1.00 -10.85 -10.35
C ILE A 68 -1.88 -9.68 -10.80
N PRO A 69 -2.62 -8.97 -9.92
CA PRO A 69 -3.43 -7.83 -10.33
C PRO A 69 -2.59 -6.68 -10.88
N ILE A 70 -1.39 -6.46 -10.34
CA ILE A 70 -0.46 -5.44 -10.85
C ILE A 70 -0.04 -5.77 -12.28
N ALA A 71 0.39 -6.99 -12.54
CA ALA A 71 0.78 -7.45 -13.87
C ALA A 71 -0.41 -7.36 -14.84
N ALA A 72 -1.62 -7.73 -14.42
CA ALA A 72 -2.81 -7.62 -15.24
C ALA A 72 -3.09 -6.17 -15.66
N ILE A 73 -3.01 -5.20 -14.75
CA ILE A 73 -3.20 -3.78 -15.07
C ILE A 73 -2.13 -3.28 -16.05
N ILE A 74 -0.85 -3.65 -15.82
CA ILE A 74 0.25 -3.26 -16.69
C ILE A 74 0.06 -3.84 -18.10
N ILE A 75 -0.15 -5.14 -18.21
CA ILE A 75 -0.31 -5.82 -19.50
C ILE A 75 -1.50 -5.26 -20.24
N PHE A 76 -2.66 -5.16 -19.59
CA PHE A 76 -3.86 -4.65 -20.22
C PHE A 76 -3.71 -3.19 -20.63
N GLY A 77 -3.17 -2.35 -19.78
CA GLY A 77 -2.93 -0.93 -20.07
C GLY A 77 -1.96 -0.73 -21.23
N LEU A 78 -0.88 -1.50 -21.30
CA LEU A 78 0.12 -1.37 -22.36
C LEU A 78 -0.35 -1.91 -23.70
N PHE A 79 -1.04 -3.05 -23.73
CA PHE A 79 -1.40 -3.73 -25.00
C PHE A 79 -2.76 -3.29 -25.55
N TRP A 80 -3.73 -2.97 -24.72
CA TRP A 80 -5.07 -2.55 -25.13
C TRP A 80 -5.37 -1.07 -24.88
N GLY A 81 -4.44 -0.33 -24.29
CA GLY A 81 -4.57 1.11 -24.12
C GLY A 81 -4.29 1.85 -25.42
N HIS A 82 -5.28 2.62 -25.92
CA HIS A 82 -5.19 3.40 -27.16
C HIS A 82 -5.26 4.92 -26.92
N GLN A 83 -5.24 5.35 -25.65
CA GLN A 83 -5.33 6.76 -25.28
C GLN A 83 -3.93 7.36 -25.12
N ASP A 84 -3.68 8.51 -25.73
CA ASP A 84 -2.45 9.28 -25.53
C ASP A 84 -2.65 10.34 -24.45
N ALA A 85 -3.02 9.91 -23.24
CA ALA A 85 -3.24 10.84 -22.12
C ALA A 85 -1.95 11.59 -21.71
N LEU A 86 -0.77 11.08 -22.05
CA LEU A 86 0.50 11.78 -21.84
C LEU A 86 0.69 12.99 -22.75
N GLY A 87 0.05 13.01 -23.92
CA GLY A 87 0.07 14.11 -24.87
C GLY A 87 -1.08 15.10 -24.71
N GLN A 88 -2.10 14.78 -23.90
CA GLN A 88 -3.24 15.66 -23.69
C GLN A 88 -2.90 16.75 -22.68
N THR A 89 -2.83 18.01 -23.13
CA THR A 89 -2.83 19.16 -22.24
C THR A 89 -4.21 19.29 -21.60
N VAL A 90 -4.31 19.05 -20.31
CA VAL A 90 -5.54 19.33 -19.54
C VAL A 90 -5.69 20.84 -19.45
N SER A 91 -6.57 21.41 -20.28
CA SER A 91 -6.67 22.84 -20.53
C SER A 91 -7.22 23.67 -19.35
N GLU A 92 -7.77 23.04 -18.32
CA GLU A 92 -8.46 23.73 -17.22
C GLU A 92 -8.15 23.17 -15.82
N VAL A 93 -6.98 22.64 -15.60
CA VAL A 93 -6.55 22.44 -14.21
C VAL A 93 -6.04 23.78 -13.71
N ASN A 94 -6.72 24.38 -12.72
CA ASN A 94 -6.17 25.46 -11.92
C ASN A 94 -4.75 25.05 -11.52
N ARG A 95 -3.75 25.63 -12.18
CA ARG A 95 -2.33 25.42 -11.89
C ARG A 95 -2.01 26.10 -10.56
N SER A 96 -2.60 25.60 -9.47
CA SER A 96 -2.16 26.03 -8.15
C SER A 96 -0.79 25.42 -7.90
N THR A 97 0.15 26.24 -7.55
CA THR A 97 1.52 25.83 -7.16
C THR A 97 1.49 24.76 -6.06
N SER A 98 0.39 24.65 -5.31
CA SER A 98 0.14 23.61 -4.31
C SER A 98 -0.04 22.21 -4.91
N GLY A 99 -0.46 22.06 -6.16
CA GLY A 99 -0.68 20.75 -6.79
C GLY A 99 0.59 19.93 -6.96
N PHE A 100 1.71 20.57 -7.30
CA PHE A 100 3.00 19.88 -7.41
C PHE A 100 3.49 19.35 -6.06
N GLY A 101 3.36 20.16 -5.00
CA GLY A 101 3.74 19.73 -3.64
C GLY A 101 2.94 18.53 -3.16
N VAL A 102 1.62 18.51 -3.41
CA VAL A 102 0.75 17.38 -3.07
C VAL A 102 1.13 16.13 -3.87
N ALA A 103 1.45 16.26 -5.16
CA ALA A 103 1.91 15.14 -5.99
C ALA A 103 3.22 14.55 -5.48
N VAL A 104 4.18 15.40 -5.08
CA VAL A 104 5.44 14.94 -4.47
C VAL A 104 5.19 14.21 -3.16
N LEU A 105 4.34 14.75 -2.28
CA LEU A 105 3.99 14.08 -1.01
C LEU A 105 3.33 12.72 -1.24
N ALA A 106 2.39 12.63 -2.19
CA ALA A 106 1.75 11.36 -2.55
C ALA A 106 2.77 10.34 -3.10
N THR A 107 3.73 10.80 -3.90
CA THR A 107 4.80 9.95 -4.43
C THR A 107 5.70 9.46 -3.29
N LEU A 108 6.11 10.32 -2.38
CA LEU A 108 6.91 9.95 -1.21
C LEU A 108 6.20 8.89 -0.36
N PHE A 109 4.89 9.04 -0.14
CA PHE A 109 4.10 8.03 0.55
C PHE A 109 4.07 6.68 -0.19
N GLY A 110 4.00 6.71 -1.52
CA GLY A 110 4.03 5.49 -2.35
C GLY A 110 5.37 4.73 -2.31
N TYR A 111 6.48 5.44 -2.01
CA TYR A 111 7.82 4.85 -1.85
C TYR A 111 8.19 4.56 -0.40
N ASP A 112 7.28 4.77 0.51
CA ASP A 112 7.51 4.51 1.93
C ASP A 112 7.69 3.01 2.22
N GLY A 113 8.32 2.70 3.37
CA GLY A 113 8.56 1.33 3.83
C GLY A 113 10.01 0.86 3.73
N TRP A 114 10.88 1.55 2.97
CA TRP A 114 12.31 1.19 2.93
C TRP A 114 13.01 1.34 4.28
N ILE A 115 12.51 2.23 5.14
CA ILE A 115 13.01 2.44 6.51
C ILE A 115 12.83 1.17 7.35
N LEU A 116 11.75 0.41 7.12
CA LEU A 116 11.45 -0.81 7.88
C LEU A 116 12.53 -1.88 7.70
N ILE A 117 13.18 -1.92 6.52
CA ILE A 117 14.28 -2.85 6.24
C ILE A 117 15.48 -2.59 7.16
N THR A 118 15.70 -1.34 7.57
CA THR A 118 16.83 -0.98 8.46
C THR A 118 16.70 -1.63 9.83
N ASN A 119 15.49 -1.84 10.31
CA ASN A 119 15.21 -2.47 11.60
C ASN A 119 15.56 -3.97 11.59
N LEU A 120 15.53 -4.61 10.42
CA LEU A 120 15.95 -6.01 10.25
C LEU A 120 17.48 -6.19 10.19
N GLY A 121 18.23 -5.10 10.20
CA GLY A 121 19.70 -5.14 10.10
C GLY A 121 20.37 -5.98 11.19
N GLY A 122 19.77 -6.04 12.40
CA GLY A 122 20.27 -6.86 13.52
C GLY A 122 20.10 -8.36 13.31
N GLU A 123 19.15 -8.79 12.46
CA GLU A 123 18.85 -10.20 12.20
C GLU A 123 19.55 -10.72 10.94
N MET A 124 20.17 -9.83 10.16
CA MET A 124 20.82 -10.18 8.88
C MET A 124 22.25 -10.66 9.04
N LYS A 125 22.63 -11.69 8.27
CA LYS A 125 24.02 -12.06 8.09
C LYS A 125 24.69 -11.05 7.15
N ASN A 126 25.75 -10.36 7.60
CA ASN A 126 26.48 -9.33 6.83
C ASN A 126 25.62 -8.13 6.41
N PRO A 127 24.98 -7.40 7.36
CA PRO A 127 24.04 -6.33 7.05
C PRO A 127 24.69 -5.19 6.24
N GLN A 128 25.97 -4.88 6.48
CA GLN A 128 26.71 -3.81 5.78
C GLN A 128 26.73 -3.98 4.26
N LYS A 129 26.73 -5.22 3.75
CA LYS A 129 26.72 -5.50 2.31
C LYS A 129 25.32 -5.79 1.75
N LEU A 130 24.49 -6.47 2.53
CA LEU A 130 23.17 -6.91 2.06
C LEU A 130 22.11 -5.80 2.13
N LEU A 131 22.14 -4.97 3.17
CA LEU A 131 21.15 -3.91 3.37
C LEU A 131 21.14 -2.88 2.24
N PRO A 132 22.28 -2.30 1.82
CA PRO A 132 22.29 -1.34 0.72
C PRO A 132 21.79 -1.96 -0.60
N LYS A 133 22.20 -3.22 -0.88
CA LYS A 133 21.76 -3.94 -2.08
C LYS A 133 20.25 -4.19 -2.07
N ALA A 134 19.70 -4.62 -0.93
CA ALA A 134 18.27 -4.87 -0.78
C ALA A 134 17.45 -3.58 -0.99
N ILE A 135 17.91 -2.46 -0.41
CA ILE A 135 17.26 -1.16 -0.57
C ILE A 135 17.30 -0.70 -2.03
N ILE A 136 18.47 -0.71 -2.66
CA ILE A 136 18.62 -0.26 -4.06
C ILE A 136 17.76 -1.12 -5.00
N LEU A 137 17.84 -2.44 -4.89
CA LEU A 137 17.04 -3.35 -5.71
C LEU A 137 15.54 -3.17 -5.45
N GLY A 138 15.14 -3.04 -4.19
CA GLY A 138 13.75 -2.83 -3.81
C GLY A 138 13.18 -1.54 -4.39
N ILE A 139 13.84 -0.41 -4.16
CA ILE A 139 13.39 0.89 -4.66
C ILE A 139 13.39 0.92 -6.20
N SER A 140 14.42 0.38 -6.85
CA SER A 140 14.49 0.31 -8.31
C SER A 140 13.36 -0.54 -8.90
N SER A 141 13.05 -1.68 -8.28
CA SER A 141 11.94 -2.54 -8.71
C SER A 141 10.60 -1.84 -8.59
N VAL A 142 10.37 -1.16 -7.45
CA VAL A 142 9.15 -0.37 -7.22
C VAL A 142 9.03 0.77 -8.25
N LEU A 143 10.13 1.47 -8.53
CA LEU A 143 10.16 2.53 -9.55
C LEU A 143 9.71 2.01 -10.92
N VAL A 144 10.24 0.88 -11.37
CA VAL A 144 9.86 0.28 -12.65
C VAL A 144 8.38 -0.11 -12.65
N ILE A 145 7.93 -0.80 -11.62
CA ILE A 145 6.53 -1.24 -11.50
C ILE A 145 5.57 -0.03 -11.49
N TYR A 146 5.84 0.99 -10.70
CA TYR A 146 4.98 2.19 -10.61
C TYR A 146 4.96 2.96 -11.93
N THR A 147 6.10 3.08 -12.59
CA THR A 147 6.17 3.71 -13.93
C THR A 147 5.31 2.94 -14.94
N LEU A 148 5.42 1.61 -14.97
CA LEU A 148 4.63 0.78 -15.87
C LEU A 148 3.13 0.84 -15.58
N ILE A 149 2.73 0.80 -14.30
CA ILE A 149 1.32 0.97 -13.89
C ILE A 149 0.81 2.34 -14.35
N THR A 150 1.56 3.39 -14.09
CA THR A 150 1.17 4.76 -14.44
C THR A 150 0.99 4.90 -15.95
N ILE A 151 1.95 4.42 -16.74
CA ILE A 151 1.85 4.41 -18.20
C ILE A 151 0.62 3.59 -18.65
N GLY A 152 0.39 2.41 -18.06
CA GLY A 152 -0.76 1.57 -18.36
C GLY A 152 -2.09 2.28 -18.11
N ILE A 153 -2.22 2.95 -16.97
CA ILE A 153 -3.43 3.73 -16.61
C ILE A 153 -3.64 4.88 -17.60
N PHE A 154 -2.60 5.68 -17.86
CA PHE A 154 -2.68 6.84 -18.78
C PHE A 154 -2.96 6.45 -20.24
N ARG A 155 -2.59 5.25 -20.65
CA ARG A 155 -2.92 4.73 -21.99
C ARG A 155 -4.36 4.24 -22.09
N PHE A 156 -5.02 3.96 -20.98
CA PHE A 156 -6.36 3.38 -20.94
C PHE A 156 -7.44 4.38 -20.55
N VAL A 157 -7.13 5.31 -19.64
CA VAL A 157 -8.05 6.31 -19.10
C VAL A 157 -7.59 7.71 -19.50
N PRO A 158 -8.47 8.54 -20.11
CA PRO A 158 -8.15 9.93 -20.43
C PRO A 158 -7.81 10.75 -19.20
N ALA A 159 -6.88 11.69 -19.30
CA ALA A 159 -6.39 12.48 -18.16
C ALA A 159 -7.49 13.27 -17.42
N ASN A 160 -8.47 13.81 -18.15
CA ASN A 160 -9.63 14.51 -17.58
C ASN A 160 -10.52 13.58 -16.74
N MET A 161 -10.67 12.31 -17.12
CA MET A 161 -11.41 11.33 -16.35
C MET A 161 -10.68 10.87 -15.09
N ILE A 162 -9.35 10.78 -15.14
CA ILE A 162 -8.55 10.41 -13.96
C ILE A 162 -8.80 11.40 -12.82
N HIS A 163 -8.85 12.69 -13.12
CA HIS A 163 -9.13 13.73 -12.14
C HIS A 163 -10.55 13.61 -11.54
N SER A 164 -11.56 13.33 -12.38
CA SER A 164 -12.95 13.21 -11.91
C SER A 164 -13.23 11.90 -11.17
N LEU A 165 -12.56 10.81 -11.52
CA LEU A 165 -12.71 9.51 -10.90
C LEU A 165 -11.93 9.38 -9.57
N GLY A 166 -10.80 10.08 -9.44
CA GLY A 166 -9.95 10.03 -8.25
C GLY A 166 -9.61 8.59 -7.84
N GLU A 167 -10.00 8.19 -6.64
CA GLU A 167 -9.77 6.85 -6.08
C GLU A 167 -10.43 5.72 -6.87
N ASN A 168 -11.50 6.02 -7.62
CA ASN A 168 -12.24 5.04 -8.41
C ASN A 168 -11.60 4.76 -9.78
N THR A 169 -10.49 5.42 -10.15
CA THR A 169 -9.81 5.24 -11.44
C THR A 169 -9.44 3.79 -11.69
N THR A 170 -8.88 3.11 -10.70
CA THR A 170 -8.48 1.69 -10.81
C THR A 170 -9.71 0.80 -11.00
N SER A 171 -10.79 1.04 -10.26
CA SER A 171 -12.05 0.29 -10.40
C SER A 171 -12.69 0.51 -11.77
N TYR A 172 -12.69 1.74 -12.28
CA TYR A 172 -13.17 2.05 -13.62
C TYR A 172 -12.36 1.33 -14.71
N LEU A 173 -11.03 1.40 -14.63
CA LEU A 173 -10.13 0.72 -15.56
C LEU A 173 -10.41 -0.78 -15.58
N THR A 174 -10.52 -1.41 -14.42
CA THR A 174 -10.73 -2.85 -14.30
C THR A 174 -12.12 -3.28 -14.76
N THR A 175 -13.15 -2.47 -14.51
CA THR A 175 -14.49 -2.73 -15.01
C THR A 175 -14.54 -2.63 -16.54
N LYS A 176 -13.86 -1.64 -17.11
CA LYS A 176 -13.78 -1.46 -18.55
C LYS A 176 -12.92 -2.54 -19.24
N ALA A 177 -11.87 -3.02 -18.58
CA ALA A 177 -10.94 -4.02 -19.09
C ALA A 177 -11.47 -5.45 -18.96
N PHE A 178 -12.07 -5.79 -17.82
CA PHE A 178 -12.40 -7.17 -17.43
C PHE A 178 -13.91 -7.36 -17.12
N GLY A 179 -14.74 -6.33 -17.28
CA GLY A 179 -16.14 -6.34 -16.88
C GLY A 179 -16.36 -6.31 -15.38
N GLU A 180 -17.62 -6.42 -14.94
CA GLU A 180 -17.96 -6.33 -13.50
C GLU A 180 -17.33 -7.44 -12.64
N ILE A 181 -17.27 -8.65 -13.17
CA ILE A 181 -16.68 -9.81 -12.45
C ILE A 181 -15.19 -9.58 -12.28
N GLY A 182 -14.48 -9.15 -13.31
CA GLY A 182 -13.06 -8.84 -13.26
C GLY A 182 -12.74 -7.71 -12.29
N SER A 183 -13.57 -6.67 -12.25
CA SER A 183 -13.45 -5.57 -11.29
C SER A 183 -13.60 -6.05 -9.84
N LYS A 184 -14.59 -6.91 -9.55
CA LYS A 184 -14.78 -7.48 -8.21
C LYS A 184 -13.60 -8.36 -7.78
N LEU A 185 -13.11 -9.23 -8.67
CA LEU A 185 -11.95 -10.08 -8.41
C LEU A 185 -10.69 -9.25 -8.12
N LEU A 186 -10.48 -8.18 -8.88
CA LEU A 186 -9.35 -7.30 -8.70
C LEU A 186 -9.46 -6.50 -7.40
N SER A 187 -10.65 -6.03 -7.03
CA SER A 187 -10.90 -5.37 -5.74
C SER A 187 -10.61 -6.31 -4.56
N ILE A 188 -10.98 -7.57 -4.65
CA ILE A 188 -10.63 -8.60 -3.66
C ILE A 188 -9.10 -8.77 -3.59
N GLY A 189 -8.42 -8.83 -4.73
CA GLY A 189 -6.96 -8.92 -4.79
C GLY A 189 -6.27 -7.72 -4.13
N ILE A 190 -6.78 -6.50 -4.33
CA ILE A 190 -6.29 -5.29 -3.69
C ILE A 190 -6.53 -5.33 -2.17
N ILE A 191 -7.71 -5.75 -1.72
CA ILE A 191 -8.02 -5.89 -0.29
C ILE A 191 -7.06 -6.88 0.37
N ILE A 192 -6.83 -8.04 -0.23
CA ILE A 192 -5.86 -9.04 0.27
C ILE A 192 -4.45 -8.44 0.31
N SER A 193 -4.05 -7.68 -0.72
CA SER A 193 -2.77 -6.97 -0.75
C SER A 193 -2.63 -5.97 0.40
N MET A 194 -3.67 -5.21 0.69
CA MET A 194 -3.69 -4.26 1.81
C MET A 194 -3.61 -4.94 3.17
N MET A 195 -4.23 -6.12 3.34
CA MET A 195 -4.06 -6.94 4.55
C MET A 195 -2.59 -7.31 4.77
N GLY A 196 -1.88 -7.71 3.72
CA GLY A 196 -0.44 -7.99 3.78
C GLY A 196 0.38 -6.75 4.11
N THR A 197 0.01 -5.59 3.57
CA THR A 197 0.68 -4.32 3.87
C THR A 197 0.48 -3.88 5.32
N LEU A 198 -0.69 -4.13 5.91
CA LEU A 198 -0.96 -3.85 7.33
C LEU A 198 -0.19 -4.77 8.28
N ASN A 199 0.07 -6.01 7.86
CA ASN A 199 0.73 -7.01 8.71
C ASN A 199 2.15 -6.58 9.12
N GLY A 200 2.96 -6.05 8.21
CA GLY A 200 4.34 -5.63 8.47
C GLY A 200 4.46 -4.55 9.56
N PRO A 201 3.88 -3.36 9.35
CA PRO A 201 3.92 -2.27 10.34
C PRO A 201 3.29 -2.65 11.68
N SER A 202 2.23 -3.48 11.69
CA SER A 202 1.59 -3.92 12.94
C SER A 202 2.53 -4.81 13.77
N LEU A 203 3.24 -5.73 13.13
CA LEU A 203 4.23 -6.58 13.79
C LEU A 203 5.39 -5.76 14.35
N GLU A 204 5.90 -4.81 13.58
CA GLU A 204 7.00 -3.94 13.98
C GLU A 204 6.63 -3.07 15.18
N LEU A 205 5.47 -2.42 15.16
CA LEU A 205 5.00 -1.62 16.28
C LEU A 205 4.87 -2.45 17.54
N PHE A 206 4.31 -3.65 17.45
CA PHE A 206 4.19 -4.54 18.58
C PHE A 206 5.56 -4.89 19.20
N THR A 207 6.53 -5.25 18.36
CA THR A 207 7.89 -5.57 18.80
C THR A 207 8.57 -4.37 19.45
N GLN A 208 8.46 -3.19 18.87
CA GLN A 208 9.05 -1.96 19.40
C GLN A 208 8.41 -1.55 20.73
N TRP A 209 7.08 -1.65 20.86
CA TRP A 209 6.38 -1.41 22.14
C TRP A 209 6.85 -2.36 23.24
N LEU A 210 6.97 -3.64 22.92
CA LEU A 210 7.47 -4.65 23.86
C LEU A 210 8.88 -4.31 24.35
N VAL A 211 9.78 -3.91 23.46
CA VAL A 211 11.16 -3.49 23.80
C VAL A 211 11.14 -2.27 24.70
N VAL A 212 10.33 -1.25 24.41
CA VAL A 212 10.22 -0.02 25.23
C VAL A 212 9.71 -0.36 26.63
N VAL A 213 8.67 -1.19 26.72
CA VAL A 213 8.10 -1.62 28.01
C VAL A 213 9.12 -2.41 28.84
N ILE A 214 9.81 -3.37 28.23
CA ILE A 214 10.85 -4.15 28.91
C ILE A 214 11.97 -3.24 29.40
N TYR A 215 12.43 -2.30 28.58
CA TYR A 215 13.49 -1.37 28.93
C TYR A 215 13.08 -0.45 30.09
N GLN A 216 11.86 0.06 30.09
CA GLN A 216 11.33 0.86 31.20
C GLN A 216 11.19 0.05 32.47
N PHE A 217 10.74 -1.20 32.39
CA PHE A 217 10.70 -2.11 33.53
C PHE A 217 12.11 -2.35 34.08
N TYR A 218 13.08 -2.67 33.22
CA TYR A 218 14.46 -2.90 33.62
C TYR A 218 15.10 -1.66 34.27
N ALA A 219 14.87 -0.47 33.73
CA ALA A 219 15.36 0.79 34.28
C ALA A 219 14.73 1.09 35.65
N CYS A 220 13.45 0.76 35.85
CA CYS A 220 12.75 1.00 37.13
C CYS A 220 13.20 0.06 38.27
N PHE A 221 13.76 -1.11 37.94
CA PHE A 221 14.22 -2.07 38.94
C PHE A 221 15.73 -1.97 39.25
N HIS A 222 16.50 -1.18 38.49
CA HIS A 222 17.95 -1.01 38.67
C HIS A 222 18.37 0.43 39.05
N THR A 223 17.42 1.34 39.28
CA THR A 223 17.57 2.62 39.96
C THR A 223 16.98 2.53 41.35
#